data_6966940844096a679fa28254122df075
#
_entry.id   6966940844096a679fa28254122df075
#
_cell.length_a   1.000
_cell.length_b   1.000
_cell.length_c   1.000
_cell.angle_alpha   90.00
_cell.angle_beta   90.00
_cell.angle_gamma   90.00
#
_symmetry.space_group_name_H-M   'P 1'
#
loop_
_entity.id
_entity.type
_entity.pdbx_description
1 polymer ?
#
loop_
_entity_poly.entity_id
_entity_poly.type
_entity_poly.pdbx_seq_one_letter_code
_entity_poly.pdbx_strand_id
1 'polypeptide(L)'
;MSQFALIFSTISSDIDMVARRKCWGDDFIYVVPAGKYSPYTPVAHNLVNDDGLVEYLPYIARYNATNKSVSPWTPSNEDLFASDWTFATFNKEKAASLKGDNIVKGE
;
A
#
# COMPACT_ATOMS: atom_id res chain seq x y z
N MET A 1 -20.51 10.55 -3.88
CA MET A 1 -19.40 9.74 -3.35
C MET A 1 -18.08 10.37 -3.79
N SER A 2 -17.14 10.49 -2.89
CA SER A 2 -15.85 11.07 -3.27
C SER A 2 -15.08 10.09 -4.12
N GLN A 3 -14.17 10.61 -4.91
CA GLN A 3 -13.32 9.75 -5.74
C GLN A 3 -12.44 8.86 -4.87
N PHE A 4 -12.01 9.35 -3.71
CA PHE A 4 -11.18 8.54 -2.83
C PHE A 4 -11.93 7.31 -2.33
N ALA A 5 -13.23 7.42 -2.06
CA ALA A 5 -13.99 6.27 -1.61
C ALA A 5 -13.98 5.17 -2.66
N LEU A 6 -14.09 5.54 -3.93
CA LEU A 6 -14.02 4.58 -5.01
C LEU A 6 -12.62 3.97 -5.13
N ILE A 7 -11.60 4.80 -5.02
CA ILE A 7 -10.21 4.36 -5.06
C ILE A 7 -9.95 3.36 -3.93
N PHE A 8 -10.35 3.71 -2.73
CA PHE A 8 -10.11 2.84 -1.57
C PHE A 8 -10.84 1.50 -1.73
N SER A 9 -12.07 1.54 -2.21
CA SER A 9 -12.82 0.31 -2.46
C SER A 9 -12.08 -0.58 -3.45
N THR A 10 -11.52 0.03 -4.49
CA THR A 10 -10.82 -0.72 -5.53
C THR A 10 -9.53 -1.36 -4.99
N ILE A 11 -8.70 -0.58 -4.31
CA ILE A 11 -7.41 -1.12 -3.85
C ILE A 11 -7.57 -2.08 -2.68
N SER A 12 -8.67 -1.98 -1.93
CA SER A 12 -8.87 -2.90 -0.81
C SER A 12 -9.48 -4.23 -1.25
N SER A 13 -10.09 -4.29 -2.44
CA SER A 13 -10.65 -5.54 -2.92
C SER A 13 -9.71 -6.29 -3.87
N ASP A 14 -8.58 -5.71 -4.23
CA ASP A 14 -7.63 -6.35 -5.16
C ASP A 14 -6.22 -5.98 -4.73
N ILE A 15 -5.48 -6.96 -4.19
CA ILE A 15 -4.14 -6.70 -3.65
C ILE A 15 -3.14 -6.35 -4.74
N ASP A 16 -3.47 -6.52 -6.01
CA ASP A 16 -2.57 -6.14 -7.09
C ASP A 16 -2.83 -4.72 -7.58
N MET A 17 -3.80 -4.02 -6.99
CA MET A 17 -4.12 -2.66 -7.41
C MET A 17 -3.37 -1.65 -6.56
N VAL A 18 -2.92 -0.59 -7.23
CA VAL A 18 -2.30 0.55 -6.57
C VAL A 18 -2.99 1.81 -7.04
N ALA A 19 -2.86 2.88 -6.27
CA ALA A 19 -3.50 4.15 -6.60
C ALA A 19 -2.56 5.29 -6.29
N ARG A 20 -2.74 6.41 -6.98
CA ARG A 20 -1.95 7.61 -6.73
C ARG A 20 -2.72 8.83 -7.19
N ARG A 21 -2.33 9.97 -6.64
CA ARG A 21 -2.78 11.25 -7.16
C ARG A 21 -1.81 11.69 -8.25
N LYS A 22 -2.29 12.48 -9.20
CA LYS A 22 -1.43 12.93 -10.30
C LYS A 22 -0.22 13.69 -9.80
N CYS A 23 -0.36 14.41 -8.69
CA CYS A 23 0.74 15.23 -8.18
C CYS A 23 1.80 14.42 -7.43
N TRP A 24 1.61 13.12 -7.28
CA TRP A 24 2.53 12.29 -6.48
C TRP A 24 3.75 11.77 -7.25
N GLY A 25 3.76 11.94 -8.56
CA GLY A 25 4.85 11.35 -9.33
C GLY A 25 4.78 9.83 -9.31
N ASP A 26 5.83 9.19 -8.81
CA ASP A 26 5.90 7.73 -8.80
C ASP A 26 5.46 7.10 -7.49
N ASP A 27 5.11 7.92 -6.49
CA ASP A 27 4.58 7.38 -5.24
C ASP A 27 3.20 6.77 -5.47
N PHE A 28 2.86 5.76 -4.69
CA PHE A 28 1.52 5.18 -4.79
C PHE A 28 1.13 4.57 -3.47
N ILE A 29 -0.16 4.29 -3.32
CA ILE A 29 -0.68 3.62 -2.14
C ILE A 29 -1.27 2.27 -2.54
N TYR A 30 -1.30 1.37 -1.57
CA TYR A 30 -1.92 0.08 -1.73
C TYR A 30 -2.33 -0.43 -0.35
N VAL A 31 -3.13 -1.47 -0.31
CA VAL A 31 -3.60 -2.02 0.96
C VAL A 31 -2.75 -3.22 1.33
N VAL A 32 -2.24 -3.20 2.57
CA VAL A 32 -1.59 -4.36 3.15
C VAL A 32 -2.68 -5.15 3.87
N PRO A 33 -2.96 -6.38 3.43
CA PRO A 33 -4.08 -7.12 4.01
C PRO A 33 -3.80 -7.55 5.44
N ALA A 34 -4.87 -7.81 6.17
CA ALA A 34 -4.77 -8.39 7.50
C ALA A 34 -4.11 -9.75 7.40
N GLY A 35 -3.42 -10.16 8.45
CA GLY A 35 -2.79 -11.45 8.45
C GLY A 35 -2.08 -11.74 9.76
N LYS A 36 -1.57 -12.95 9.86
CA LYS A 36 -0.80 -13.38 11.01
C LYS A 36 0.65 -13.54 10.57
N TYR A 37 1.55 -12.94 11.33
CA TYR A 37 2.95 -12.91 10.95
C TYR A 37 3.83 -13.28 12.13
N SER A 38 5.01 -13.81 11.83
CA SER A 38 6.01 -14.06 12.86
C SER A 38 6.41 -12.75 13.52
N PRO A 39 6.65 -12.76 14.83
CA PRO A 39 7.06 -11.54 15.52
C PRO A 39 8.41 -11.07 14.98
N TYR A 40 8.53 -9.77 14.76
CA TYR A 40 9.72 -9.19 14.17
C TYR A 40 10.53 -8.37 15.18
N THR A 41 9.89 -7.86 16.20
CA THR A 41 10.55 -7.02 17.19
C THR A 41 10.43 -7.65 18.56
N PRO A 42 11.30 -7.24 19.53
CA PRO A 42 11.17 -7.76 20.90
C PRO A 42 9.79 -7.51 21.49
N VAL A 43 9.17 -6.38 21.20
CA VAL A 43 7.82 -6.12 21.71
C VAL A 43 6.84 -7.11 21.11
N ALA A 44 6.93 -7.34 19.81
CA ALA A 44 6.00 -8.24 19.14
C ALA A 44 6.11 -9.67 19.66
N HIS A 45 7.31 -10.09 20.08
CA HIS A 45 7.46 -11.42 20.67
C HIS A 45 6.60 -11.63 21.91
N ASN A 46 6.22 -10.54 22.57
CA ASN A 46 5.38 -10.61 23.74
C ASN A 46 3.90 -10.52 23.42
N LEU A 47 3.55 -10.39 22.14
CA LEU A 47 2.17 -10.20 21.70
C LEU A 47 1.66 -11.39 20.88
N VAL A 48 2.43 -12.47 20.82
CA VAL A 48 2.04 -13.62 20.01
C VAL A 48 0.84 -14.33 20.60
N ASN A 49 0.05 -14.93 19.74
CA ASN A 49 -1.05 -15.80 20.11
C ASN A 49 -0.53 -17.20 20.34
N ASP A 50 -1.45 -18.13 20.58
CA ASP A 50 -1.07 -19.51 20.88
C ASP A 50 -0.32 -20.18 19.74
N ASP A 51 -0.52 -19.70 18.51
CA ASP A 51 0.17 -20.26 17.34
C ASP A 51 1.56 -19.65 17.13
N GLY A 52 1.99 -18.77 18.03
CA GLY A 52 3.31 -18.15 17.90
C GLY A 52 3.35 -17.00 16.92
N LEU A 53 2.20 -16.53 16.45
CA LEU A 53 2.11 -15.46 15.46
C LEU A 53 1.41 -14.25 16.04
N VAL A 54 1.67 -13.08 15.44
CA VAL A 54 0.99 -11.86 15.81
C VAL A 54 -0.03 -11.55 14.72
N GLU A 55 -1.23 -11.19 15.14
CA GLU A 55 -2.29 -10.85 14.22
C GLU A 55 -2.24 -9.35 13.93
N TYR A 56 -2.20 -8.99 12.65
CA TYR A 56 -2.15 -7.61 12.21
C TYR A 56 -3.42 -7.26 11.46
N LEU A 57 -3.94 -6.06 11.72
CA LEU A 57 -5.08 -5.53 10.98
C LEU A 57 -4.60 -4.94 9.66
N PRO A 58 -5.50 -4.82 8.67
CA PRO A 58 -5.10 -4.24 7.39
C PRO A 58 -4.83 -2.74 7.52
N TYR A 59 -4.01 -2.23 6.63
CA TYR A 59 -3.75 -0.78 6.62
C TYR A 59 -3.36 -0.35 5.21
N ILE A 60 -3.45 0.96 4.97
CA ILE A 60 -3.00 1.53 3.71
C ILE A 60 -1.53 1.88 3.84
N ALA A 61 -0.74 1.47 2.87
CA ALA A 61 0.68 1.78 2.83
C ALA A 61 0.98 2.69 1.65
N ARG A 62 1.94 3.58 1.82
CA ARG A 62 2.42 4.44 0.75
C ARG A 62 3.86 4.09 0.41
N TYR A 63 4.10 3.85 -0.86
CA TYR A 63 5.44 3.65 -1.37
C TYR A 63 6.02 5.01 -1.76
N ASN A 64 7.16 5.35 -1.18
CA ASN A 64 7.88 6.57 -1.50
C ASN A 64 8.97 6.21 -2.51
N ALA A 65 8.78 6.66 -3.75
CA ALA A 65 9.68 6.28 -4.84
C ALA A 65 11.06 6.92 -4.70
N THR A 66 11.14 8.05 -4.04
CA THR A 66 12.42 8.73 -3.84
C THR A 66 13.32 7.94 -2.90
N ASN A 67 12.76 7.50 -1.78
CA ASN A 67 13.52 6.76 -0.77
C ASN A 67 13.43 5.26 -0.97
N LYS A 68 12.54 4.80 -1.84
CA LYS A 68 12.27 3.38 -2.04
C LYS A 68 11.85 2.72 -0.74
N SER A 69 10.96 3.37 -0.02
CA SER A 69 10.51 2.91 1.30
C SER A 69 9.00 2.86 1.35
N VAL A 70 8.50 2.07 2.29
CA VAL A 70 7.06 1.90 2.49
C VAL A 70 6.74 2.27 3.92
N SER A 71 5.65 3.02 4.11
CA SER A 71 5.19 3.37 5.44
C SER A 71 3.67 3.38 5.48
N PRO A 72 3.08 3.23 6.66
CA PRO A 72 1.63 3.39 6.80
C PRO A 72 1.23 4.80 6.37
N TRP A 73 0.01 4.93 5.84
CA TRP A 73 -0.44 6.20 5.29
C TRP A 73 -1.91 6.42 5.62
N THR A 74 -2.25 7.66 5.93
CA THR A 74 -3.64 8.07 6.10
C THR A 74 -3.90 9.29 5.24
N PRO A 75 -5.11 9.39 4.66
CA PRO A 75 -5.42 10.52 3.79
C PRO A 75 -5.59 11.81 4.58
N SER A 76 -5.13 12.91 4.00
CA SER A 76 -5.45 14.23 4.48
C SER A 76 -6.81 14.63 3.96
N ASN A 77 -7.35 15.77 4.44
CA ASN A 77 -8.57 16.28 3.87
C ASN A 77 -8.43 16.55 2.40
N GLU A 78 -7.28 17.07 2.00
CA GLU A 78 -7.03 17.32 0.57
C GLU A 78 -7.11 16.04 -0.23
N ASP A 79 -6.53 14.96 0.29
CA ASP A 79 -6.57 13.67 -0.40
C ASP A 79 -7.98 13.13 -0.51
N LEU A 80 -8.77 13.30 0.54
CA LEU A 80 -10.13 12.77 0.57
C LEU A 80 -11.03 13.43 -0.46
N PHE A 81 -10.80 14.71 -0.74
CA PHE A 81 -11.65 15.45 -1.65
C PHE A 81 -11.02 15.69 -3.02
N ALA A 82 -9.85 15.12 -3.25
CA ALA A 82 -9.19 15.30 -4.54
C ALA A 82 -9.95 14.59 -5.66
N SER A 83 -9.82 15.11 -6.86
CA SER A 83 -10.44 14.54 -8.04
C SER A 83 -9.41 14.08 -9.08
N ASP A 84 -8.16 13.98 -8.68
CA ASP A 84 -7.08 13.58 -9.60
C ASP A 84 -6.50 12.20 -9.27
N TRP A 85 -7.28 11.37 -8.60
CA TRP A 85 -6.87 10.01 -8.28
C TRP A 85 -6.89 9.11 -9.52
N THR A 86 -5.90 8.26 -9.64
CA THR A 86 -5.86 7.22 -10.66
C THR A 86 -5.41 5.92 -10.01
N PHE A 87 -5.73 4.81 -10.66
CA PHE A 87 -5.28 3.52 -10.16
C PHE A 87 -4.89 2.63 -11.33
N ALA A 88 -4.10 1.60 -11.02
CA ALA A 88 -3.62 0.66 -12.03
C ALA A 88 -3.28 -0.65 -11.35
N THR A 89 -3.26 -1.72 -12.13
CA THR A 89 -2.81 -3.01 -11.63
C THR A 89 -1.29 -3.01 -11.58
N PHE A 90 -0.75 -3.46 -10.46
CA PHE A 90 0.68 -3.61 -10.34
C PHE A 90 1.14 -4.78 -11.20
N ASN A 91 2.10 -4.54 -12.09
CA ASN A 91 2.57 -5.58 -13.01
C ASN A 91 3.74 -6.32 -12.37
N LYS A 92 3.47 -7.52 -11.88
CA LYS A 92 4.46 -8.30 -11.17
C LYS A 92 5.63 -8.72 -12.05
N GLU A 93 5.35 -9.07 -13.29
CA GLU A 93 6.42 -9.47 -14.21
C GLU A 93 7.33 -8.30 -14.50
N LYS A 94 6.75 -7.16 -14.74
CA LYS A 94 7.53 -5.97 -15.01
C LYS A 94 8.33 -5.56 -13.78
N ALA A 95 7.72 -5.64 -12.60
CA ALA A 95 8.41 -5.31 -11.37
C ALA A 95 9.57 -6.25 -11.14
N ALA A 96 9.40 -7.53 -11.41
CA ALA A 96 10.47 -8.51 -11.25
C ALA A 96 11.63 -8.24 -12.20
N SER A 97 11.33 -7.88 -13.43
CA SER A 97 12.38 -7.61 -14.42
C SER A 97 13.10 -6.29 -14.15
N LEU A 98 12.48 -5.40 -13.39
CA LEU A 98 13.07 -4.12 -13.02
C LEU A 98 13.56 -4.13 -11.58
N LYS A 99 13.87 -5.29 -11.08
CA LYS A 99 14.21 -5.47 -9.69
C LYS A 99 15.32 -4.50 -9.28
N GLY A 100 15.07 -3.79 -8.18
CA GLY A 100 16.02 -2.83 -7.69
C GLY A 100 15.91 -1.46 -8.35
N ASP A 101 15.15 -1.37 -9.41
CA ASP A 101 14.94 -0.11 -10.10
C ASP A 101 13.59 0.46 -9.72
N ASN A 102 12.89 0.97 -10.68
CA ASN A 102 11.56 1.50 -10.46
C ASN A 102 10.57 0.36 -10.42
N ILE A 103 9.66 0.42 -9.48
CA ILE A 103 8.71 -0.65 -9.28
C ILE A 103 7.55 -0.49 -10.24
N VAL A 104 6.92 0.65 -10.20
CA VAL A 104 5.79 0.97 -11.06
C VAL A 104 6.21 2.10 -11.94
N LYS A 105 6.13 1.90 -13.23
CA LYS A 105 6.61 2.89 -14.19
C LYS A 105 5.46 3.65 -14.84
N GLY A 106 4.35 3.72 -14.18
CA GLY A 106 3.23 4.42 -14.74
C GLY A 106 2.48 3.63 -15.79
N GLU A 107 2.77 2.41 -15.87
CA GLU A 107 2.05 1.54 -16.81
C GLU A 107 0.90 0.89 -16.17
#